data_6cfa58fa346ddf61bfda28c8cc866cf4
#
_entry.id   6cfa58fa346ddf61bfda28c8cc866cf4
#
_cell.length_a   1.000
_cell.length_b   1.000
_cell.length_c   1.000
_cell.angle_alpha   90.00
_cell.angle_beta   90.00
_cell.angle_gamma   90.00
#
_symmetry.space_group_name_H-M   'P 1'
#
loop_
_entity.id
_entity.type
_entity.pdbx_description
1 polymer ?
#
loop_
_entity_poly.entity_id
_entity_poly.type
_entity_poly.pdbx_seq_one_letter_code
_entity_poly.pdbx_strand_id
1 'polypeptide(L)'
;MKKLLLLTLCLIQVSALAQVRWMTMAQALAAQKKEPRKILIDFYGDGYASCKEMDKATFNHPEIAKIINEHFYAVKFESDGNETVNFAGHTFTNPDYKGKKGKSGLHQFSKYMNINIIPTMVFLDEKDEPITSLSGALKAKEVEPYFTMIANNEYKTIKTRKSWESYQKKFKSKIKD
;
A
#
# COMPACT_ATOMS: atom_id res chain seq x y z
N MET A 1 24.94 -33.08 -9.87
CA MET A 1 24.75 -31.77 -10.51
C MET A 1 23.27 -31.37 -10.68
N LYS A 2 22.39 -32.24 -11.25
CA LYS A 2 20.94 -31.92 -11.40
C LYS A 2 20.19 -31.63 -10.07
N LYS A 3 20.51 -32.33 -8.98
CA LYS A 3 19.88 -32.10 -7.65
C LYS A 3 20.29 -30.77 -7.01
N LEU A 4 21.52 -30.31 -7.24
CA LEU A 4 22.01 -29.03 -6.74
C LEU A 4 21.34 -27.85 -7.45
N LEU A 5 21.10 -28.00 -8.77
CA LEU A 5 20.40 -26.98 -9.57
C LEU A 5 18.93 -26.77 -9.15
N LEU A 6 18.25 -27.86 -8.78
CA LEU A 6 16.87 -27.83 -8.29
C LEU A 6 16.77 -27.16 -6.91
N LEU A 7 17.74 -27.36 -6.01
CA LEU A 7 17.76 -26.70 -4.70
C LEU A 7 17.97 -25.17 -4.84
N THR A 8 18.86 -24.77 -5.77
CA THR A 8 19.13 -23.33 -6.02
C THR A 8 17.92 -22.62 -6.63
N LEU A 9 17.16 -23.31 -7.47
CA LEU A 9 15.93 -22.76 -8.08
C LEU A 9 14.81 -22.58 -7.05
N CYS A 10 14.66 -23.49 -6.07
CA CYS A 10 13.70 -23.33 -4.96
C CYS A 10 14.04 -22.17 -4.03
N LEU A 11 15.33 -21.90 -3.76
CA LEU A 11 15.76 -20.78 -2.92
C LEU A 11 15.46 -19.41 -3.54
N ILE A 12 15.54 -19.29 -4.87
CA ILE A 12 15.23 -18.04 -5.59
C ILE A 12 13.72 -17.74 -5.55
N GLN A 13 12.86 -18.74 -5.56
CA GLN A 13 11.41 -18.54 -5.50
C GLN A 13 10.91 -18.03 -4.13
N VAL A 14 11.56 -18.40 -3.03
CA VAL A 14 11.20 -17.94 -1.69
C VAL A 14 11.51 -16.45 -1.50
N SER A 15 12.58 -15.95 -2.13
CA SER A 15 12.95 -14.53 -2.04
C SER A 15 11.99 -13.60 -2.80
N ALA A 16 11.36 -14.08 -3.88
CA ALA A 16 10.43 -13.29 -4.69
C ALA A 16 9.06 -13.05 -4.01
N LEU A 17 8.71 -13.86 -3.00
CA LEU A 17 7.46 -13.71 -2.22
C LEU A 17 7.59 -12.74 -1.04
N ALA A 18 8.81 -12.34 -0.70
CA ALA A 18 9.10 -11.52 0.47
C ALA A 18 9.02 -10.01 0.22
N GLN A 19 8.75 -9.56 -1.01
CA GLN A 19 8.66 -8.15 -1.36
C GLN A 19 7.28 -7.80 -1.89
N VAL A 20 6.81 -6.58 -1.56
CA VAL A 20 5.56 -6.05 -2.13
C VAL A 20 5.72 -5.85 -3.64
N ARG A 21 4.77 -6.35 -4.41
CA ARG A 21 4.70 -6.17 -5.87
C ARG A 21 4.04 -4.85 -6.20
N TRP A 22 4.83 -3.79 -6.17
CA TRP A 22 4.38 -2.45 -6.48
C TRP A 22 4.03 -2.26 -7.96
N MET A 23 3.02 -1.46 -8.22
CA MET A 23 2.56 -1.10 -9.58
C MET A 23 2.16 0.37 -9.63
N THR A 24 1.94 0.89 -10.83
CA THR A 24 1.35 2.22 -11.03
C THR A 24 -0.16 2.19 -10.81
N MET A 25 -0.79 3.36 -10.61
CA MET A 25 -2.24 3.44 -10.47
C MET A 25 -2.96 2.90 -11.71
N ALA A 26 -2.46 3.20 -12.91
CA ALA A 26 -3.02 2.68 -14.16
C ALA A 26 -2.97 1.15 -14.25
N GLN A 27 -1.87 0.52 -13.80
CA GLN A 27 -1.74 -0.94 -13.75
C GLN A 27 -2.71 -1.56 -12.75
N ALA A 28 -2.87 -0.96 -11.57
CA ALA A 28 -3.79 -1.46 -10.55
C ALA A 28 -5.25 -1.42 -11.03
N LEU A 29 -5.68 -0.31 -11.61
CA LEU A 29 -7.03 -0.17 -12.17
C LEU A 29 -7.27 -1.12 -13.35
N ALA A 30 -6.27 -1.35 -14.21
CA ALA A 30 -6.37 -2.31 -15.30
C ALA A 30 -6.45 -3.76 -14.80
N ALA A 31 -5.73 -4.09 -13.72
CA ALA A 31 -5.80 -5.40 -13.08
C ALA A 31 -7.14 -5.62 -12.38
N GLN A 32 -7.65 -4.63 -11.66
CA GLN A 32 -8.92 -4.69 -10.94
C GLN A 32 -10.14 -4.90 -11.87
N LYS A 33 -10.11 -4.35 -13.09
CA LYS A 33 -11.14 -4.61 -14.11
C LYS A 33 -11.20 -6.08 -14.55
N LYS A 34 -10.08 -6.80 -14.47
CA LYS A 34 -10.00 -8.23 -14.84
C LYS A 34 -10.32 -9.14 -13.66
N GLU A 35 -9.80 -8.82 -12.50
CA GLU A 35 -10.01 -9.53 -11.24
C GLU A 35 -10.27 -8.50 -10.15
N PRO A 36 -11.53 -8.35 -9.69
CA PRO A 36 -11.87 -7.40 -8.62
C PRO A 36 -11.09 -7.69 -7.34
N ARG A 37 -10.25 -6.74 -6.93
CA ARG A 37 -9.43 -6.81 -5.72
C ARG A 37 -9.25 -5.39 -5.17
N LYS A 38 -9.11 -5.26 -3.86
CA LYS A 38 -8.84 -3.98 -3.21
C LYS A 38 -7.53 -3.37 -3.68
N ILE A 39 -7.45 -2.04 -3.66
CA ILE A 39 -6.23 -1.30 -3.95
C ILE A 39 -5.66 -0.72 -2.65
N LEU A 40 -4.37 -0.91 -2.45
CA LEU A 40 -3.57 -0.19 -1.47
C LEU A 40 -2.74 0.86 -2.21
N ILE A 41 -2.85 2.13 -1.82
CA ILE A 41 -2.01 3.20 -2.36
C ILE A 41 -1.10 3.72 -1.25
N ASP A 42 0.20 3.58 -1.42
CA ASP A 42 1.20 4.24 -0.57
C ASP A 42 1.58 5.58 -1.21
N PHE A 43 1.08 6.66 -0.62
CA PHE A 43 1.46 8.02 -0.96
C PHE A 43 2.77 8.37 -0.27
N TYR A 44 3.86 8.40 -1.02
CA TYR A 44 5.20 8.66 -0.54
C TYR A 44 5.83 9.91 -1.15
N GLY A 45 6.97 10.32 -0.64
CA GLY A 45 7.83 11.33 -1.25
C GLY A 45 9.29 10.89 -1.19
N ASP A 46 10.02 11.06 -2.29
CA ASP A 46 11.37 10.52 -2.46
C ASP A 46 12.39 11.12 -1.46
N GLY A 47 12.20 12.37 -1.04
CA GLY A 47 13.05 13.06 -0.07
C GLY A 47 12.74 12.82 1.41
N TYR A 48 11.69 12.07 1.76
CA TYR A 48 11.21 11.94 3.13
C TYR A 48 11.81 10.73 3.84
N ALA A 49 12.54 10.98 4.93
CA ALA A 49 13.15 9.92 5.75
C ALA A 49 12.10 8.96 6.34
N SER A 50 10.93 9.47 6.72
CA SER A 50 9.78 8.70 7.21
C SER A 50 9.25 7.67 6.19
N CYS A 51 9.28 7.99 4.89
CA CYS A 51 8.90 7.04 3.83
C CYS A 51 9.90 5.89 3.73
N LYS A 52 11.21 6.20 3.78
CA LYS A 52 12.28 5.20 3.76
C LYS A 52 12.24 4.30 5.01
N GLU A 53 11.93 4.88 6.17
CA GLU A 53 11.73 4.13 7.40
C GLU A 53 10.56 3.15 7.27
N MET A 54 9.42 3.61 6.75
CA MET A 54 8.23 2.78 6.53
C MET A 54 8.48 1.67 5.51
N ASP A 55 9.20 1.95 4.43
CA ASP A 55 9.61 0.92 3.46
C ASP A 55 10.39 -0.20 4.16
N LYS A 56 11.38 0.18 5.00
CA LYS A 56 12.24 -0.77 5.71
C LYS A 56 11.49 -1.52 6.81
N ALA A 57 10.74 -0.80 7.65
CA ALA A 57 10.15 -1.35 8.88
C ALA A 57 8.80 -2.03 8.65
N THR A 58 8.14 -1.77 7.50
CA THR A 58 6.77 -2.21 7.25
C THR A 58 6.65 -2.98 5.95
N PHE A 59 6.91 -2.35 4.81
CA PHE A 59 6.68 -3.01 3.51
C PHE A 59 7.68 -4.12 3.20
N ASN A 60 8.89 -4.07 3.76
CA ASN A 60 9.88 -5.15 3.66
C ASN A 60 9.65 -6.28 4.68
N HIS A 61 8.65 -6.16 5.58
CA HIS A 61 8.33 -7.22 6.51
C HIS A 61 7.61 -8.36 5.79
N PRO A 62 8.09 -9.64 5.86
CA PRO A 62 7.55 -10.75 5.07
C PRO A 62 6.05 -10.97 5.24
N GLU A 63 5.53 -10.90 6.48
CA GLU A 63 4.10 -11.10 6.75
C GLU A 63 3.26 -9.97 6.13
N ILE A 64 3.72 -8.72 6.18
CA ILE A 64 3.02 -7.58 5.56
C ILE A 64 3.06 -7.70 4.04
N ALA A 65 4.23 -7.96 3.47
CA ALA A 65 4.36 -8.15 2.02
C ALA A 65 3.47 -9.30 1.52
N LYS A 66 3.37 -10.40 2.29
CA LYS A 66 2.48 -11.51 1.99
C LYS A 66 1.02 -11.09 1.96
N ILE A 67 0.53 -10.44 3.02
CA ILE A 67 -0.87 -9.96 3.11
C ILE A 67 -1.17 -9.02 1.93
N ILE A 68 -0.27 -8.08 1.64
CA ILE A 68 -0.44 -7.13 0.54
C ILE A 68 -0.53 -7.86 -0.80
N ASN A 69 0.41 -8.74 -1.10
CA ASN A 69 0.47 -9.45 -2.38
C ASN A 69 -0.71 -10.40 -2.61
N GLU A 70 -1.27 -10.97 -1.55
CA GLU A 70 -2.42 -11.88 -1.62
C GLU A 70 -3.76 -11.16 -1.78
N HIS A 71 -3.91 -9.97 -1.17
CA HIS A 71 -5.23 -9.35 -1.02
C HIS A 71 -5.38 -7.99 -1.70
N PHE A 72 -4.29 -7.36 -2.15
CA PHE A 72 -4.33 -6.00 -2.70
C PHE A 72 -3.58 -5.90 -4.02
N TYR A 73 -3.98 -4.95 -4.85
CA TYR A 73 -3.13 -4.35 -5.86
C TYR A 73 -2.40 -3.19 -5.18
N ALA A 74 -1.09 -3.31 -5.05
CA ALA A 74 -0.28 -2.34 -4.30
C ALA A 74 0.27 -1.27 -5.23
N VAL A 75 -0.12 -0.02 -5.00
CA VAL A 75 0.32 1.14 -5.76
C VAL A 75 1.32 1.94 -4.94
N LYS A 76 2.48 2.25 -5.53
CA LYS A 76 3.45 3.21 -4.97
C LYS A 76 3.29 4.52 -5.72
N PHE A 77 2.77 5.58 -5.06
CA PHE A 77 2.46 6.85 -5.70
C PHE A 77 3.27 8.00 -5.09
N GLU A 78 4.10 8.64 -5.91
CA GLU A 78 4.88 9.80 -5.50
C GLU A 78 3.99 11.03 -5.39
N SER A 79 3.80 11.53 -4.17
CA SER A 79 2.81 12.56 -3.85
C SER A 79 3.03 13.90 -4.51
N ASP A 80 4.26 14.22 -4.91
CA ASP A 80 4.68 15.40 -5.65
C ASP A 80 5.33 15.05 -7.00
N GLY A 81 5.14 13.80 -7.46
CA GLY A 81 5.61 13.28 -8.74
C GLY A 81 4.85 13.85 -9.96
N ASN A 82 5.09 13.27 -11.14
CA ASN A 82 4.51 13.72 -12.41
C ASN A 82 3.71 12.64 -13.16
N GLU A 83 3.37 11.54 -12.49
CA GLU A 83 2.54 10.50 -13.10
C GLU A 83 1.16 11.06 -13.48
N THR A 84 0.66 10.75 -14.67
CA THR A 84 -0.73 11.06 -15.03
C THR A 84 -1.64 9.95 -14.49
N VAL A 85 -2.65 10.33 -13.70
CA VAL A 85 -3.61 9.40 -13.11
C VAL A 85 -5.01 9.66 -13.68
N ASN A 86 -5.64 8.63 -14.25
CA ASN A 86 -7.05 8.64 -14.62
C ASN A 86 -7.83 7.83 -13.56
N PHE A 87 -8.65 8.52 -12.77
CA PHE A 87 -9.40 7.92 -11.67
C PHE A 87 -10.75 8.59 -11.50
N ALA A 88 -11.80 7.82 -11.23
CA ALA A 88 -13.17 8.32 -11.01
C ALA A 88 -13.67 9.30 -12.11
N GLY A 89 -13.31 9.04 -13.38
CA GLY A 89 -13.70 9.89 -14.52
C GLY A 89 -12.90 11.18 -14.67
N HIS A 90 -11.88 11.41 -13.85
CA HIS A 90 -11.02 12.58 -13.89
C HIS A 90 -9.58 12.22 -14.30
N THR A 91 -8.91 13.16 -14.95
CA THR A 91 -7.47 13.09 -15.23
C THR A 91 -6.72 14.02 -14.28
N PHE A 92 -5.80 13.48 -13.51
CA PHE A 92 -4.97 14.21 -12.55
C PHE A 92 -3.53 14.27 -13.05
N THR A 93 -2.92 15.43 -12.95
CA THR A 93 -1.51 15.70 -13.30
C THR A 93 -0.86 16.51 -12.19
N ASN A 94 0.42 16.83 -12.35
CA ASN A 94 1.10 17.78 -11.48
C ASN A 94 1.67 18.95 -12.32
N PRO A 95 0.89 20.02 -12.57
CA PRO A 95 1.35 21.17 -13.35
C PRO A 95 2.50 21.93 -12.66
N ASP A 96 2.65 21.77 -11.34
CA ASP A 96 3.71 22.39 -10.54
C ASP A 96 4.96 21.52 -10.41
N TYR A 97 5.07 20.42 -11.18
CA TYR A 97 6.23 19.54 -11.14
C TYR A 97 7.49 20.23 -11.69
N LYS A 98 8.55 20.27 -10.86
CA LYS A 98 9.82 20.94 -11.18
C LYS A 98 11.00 19.96 -11.34
N GLY A 99 10.69 18.69 -11.58
CA GLY A 99 11.70 17.63 -11.63
C GLY A 99 12.19 17.18 -10.27
N LYS A 100 12.95 16.09 -10.23
CA LYS A 100 13.41 15.43 -8.98
C LYS A 100 14.26 16.30 -8.06
N LYS A 101 14.91 17.35 -8.57
CA LYS A 101 15.74 18.28 -7.78
C LYS A 101 15.02 19.56 -7.37
N GLY A 102 13.81 19.80 -7.89
CA GLY A 102 13.00 20.97 -7.59
C GLY A 102 12.01 20.70 -6.46
N LYS A 103 11.55 21.77 -5.78
CA LYS A 103 10.40 21.67 -4.90
C LYS A 103 9.13 21.69 -5.76
N SER A 104 8.59 20.53 -6.05
CA SER A 104 7.32 20.36 -6.75
C SER A 104 6.16 20.66 -5.83
N GLY A 105 5.04 21.13 -6.40
CA GLY A 105 3.77 21.17 -5.67
C GLY A 105 3.20 19.77 -5.48
N LEU A 106 2.25 19.65 -4.55
CA LEU A 106 1.53 18.40 -4.32
C LEU A 106 0.70 18.05 -5.57
N HIS A 107 0.80 16.79 -6.01
CA HIS A 107 0.08 16.27 -7.17
C HIS A 107 -1.45 16.42 -7.01
N GLN A 108 -2.17 16.71 -8.10
CA GLN A 108 -3.63 16.87 -8.07
C GLN A 108 -4.34 15.62 -7.51
N PHE A 109 -3.87 14.41 -7.79
CA PHE A 109 -4.43 13.18 -7.24
C PHE A 109 -4.20 13.08 -5.73
N SER A 110 -3.03 13.49 -5.23
CA SER A 110 -2.79 13.57 -3.77
C SER A 110 -3.74 14.56 -3.10
N LYS A 111 -3.99 15.71 -3.72
CA LYS A 111 -4.98 16.70 -3.23
C LYS A 111 -6.40 16.11 -3.24
N TYR A 112 -6.79 15.43 -4.31
CA TYR A 112 -8.10 14.77 -4.43
C TYR A 112 -8.31 13.71 -3.35
N MET A 113 -7.27 12.92 -3.04
CA MET A 113 -7.28 11.92 -1.97
C MET A 113 -7.08 12.52 -0.56
N ASN A 114 -7.04 13.86 -0.45
CA ASN A 114 -6.86 14.59 0.81
C ASN A 114 -5.60 14.20 1.59
N ILE A 115 -4.48 13.99 0.87
CA ILE A 115 -3.19 13.65 1.46
C ILE A 115 -2.52 14.90 2.03
N ASN A 116 -2.44 14.99 3.35
CA ASN A 116 -1.85 16.13 4.08
C ASN A 116 -0.56 15.75 4.82
N ILE A 117 -0.31 14.45 4.95
CA ILE A 117 0.86 13.88 5.65
C ILE A 117 1.47 12.81 4.75
N ILE A 118 2.80 12.73 4.69
CA ILE A 118 3.56 11.73 3.94
C ILE A 118 4.50 11.01 4.91
N PRO A 119 4.52 9.66 4.93
CA PRO A 119 3.71 8.76 4.12
C PRO A 119 2.25 8.66 4.58
N THR A 120 1.35 8.29 3.66
CA THR A 120 -0.03 7.91 3.97
C THR A 120 -0.45 6.74 3.09
N MET A 121 -0.97 5.68 3.72
CA MET A 121 -1.61 4.57 3.02
C MET A 121 -3.10 4.84 2.87
N VAL A 122 -3.63 4.67 1.66
CA VAL A 122 -5.07 4.71 1.37
C VAL A 122 -5.52 3.35 0.88
N PHE A 123 -6.66 2.89 1.41
CA PHE A 123 -7.27 1.63 0.99
C PHE A 123 -8.57 1.93 0.24
N LEU A 124 -8.67 1.35 -0.96
CA LEU A 124 -9.89 1.37 -1.78
C LEU A 124 -10.47 -0.04 -1.85
N ASP A 125 -11.79 -0.13 -1.96
CA ASP A 125 -12.47 -1.40 -2.16
C ASP A 125 -12.44 -1.83 -3.65
N GLU A 126 -13.14 -2.92 -3.96
CA GLU A 126 -13.21 -3.52 -5.29
C GLU A 126 -13.97 -2.65 -6.32
N LYS A 127 -14.53 -1.51 -5.89
CA LYS A 127 -15.27 -0.52 -6.70
C LYS A 127 -14.62 0.86 -6.68
N ASP A 128 -13.37 0.94 -6.25
CA ASP A 128 -12.61 2.17 -6.09
C ASP A 128 -13.13 3.13 -5.00
N GLU A 129 -14.02 2.65 -4.10
CA GLU A 129 -14.54 3.46 -3.01
C GLU A 129 -13.57 3.45 -1.81
N PRO A 130 -13.34 4.61 -1.17
CA PRO A 130 -12.44 4.69 -0.03
C PRO A 130 -12.93 3.85 1.17
N ILE A 131 -12.04 3.01 1.71
CA ILE A 131 -12.28 2.25 2.96
C ILE A 131 -11.78 3.05 4.15
N THR A 132 -10.51 3.41 4.15
CA THR A 132 -9.82 4.16 5.22
C THR A 132 -8.44 4.63 4.75
N SER A 133 -7.83 5.51 5.53
CA SER A 133 -6.43 5.91 5.37
C SER A 133 -5.66 5.79 6.68
N LEU A 134 -4.36 5.51 6.59
CA LEU A 134 -3.42 5.46 7.71
C LEU A 134 -2.28 6.42 7.43
N SER A 135 -2.12 7.46 8.21
CA SER A 135 -1.12 8.51 8.01
C SER A 135 0.06 8.38 8.96
N GLY A 136 1.25 8.72 8.45
CA GLY A 136 2.52 8.65 9.17
C GLY A 136 3.26 7.33 8.96
N ALA A 137 4.53 7.30 9.37
CA ALA A 137 5.35 6.10 9.32
C ALA A 137 4.94 5.13 10.43
N LEU A 138 4.25 4.06 10.06
CA LEU A 138 3.77 3.01 10.96
C LEU A 138 4.61 1.75 10.78
N LYS A 139 4.86 1.03 11.87
CA LYS A 139 5.61 -0.24 11.87
C LYS A 139 4.71 -1.42 11.47
N ALA A 140 5.33 -2.50 11.02
CA ALA A 140 4.63 -3.71 10.57
C ALA A 140 3.58 -4.21 11.58
N LYS A 141 3.92 -4.27 12.86
CA LYS A 141 3.01 -4.74 13.93
C LYS A 141 1.82 -3.79 14.15
N GLU A 142 2.01 -2.49 13.90
CA GLU A 142 0.94 -1.49 14.05
C GLU A 142 -0.07 -1.55 12.91
N VAL A 143 0.38 -1.87 11.70
CA VAL A 143 -0.48 -1.94 10.51
C VAL A 143 -1.10 -3.31 10.28
N GLU A 144 -0.52 -4.39 10.81
CA GLU A 144 -1.00 -5.76 10.61
C GLU A 144 -2.50 -5.94 10.90
N PRO A 145 -3.06 -5.42 12.03
CA PRO A 145 -4.49 -5.55 12.31
C PRO A 145 -5.36 -4.84 11.27
N TYR A 146 -4.92 -3.70 10.74
CA TYR A 146 -5.66 -2.99 9.68
C TYR A 146 -5.63 -3.77 8.37
N PHE A 147 -4.46 -4.23 7.93
CA PHE A 147 -4.34 -5.04 6.72
C PHE A 147 -5.19 -6.31 6.81
N THR A 148 -5.15 -7.00 7.94
CA THR A 148 -5.94 -8.23 8.16
C THR A 148 -7.44 -7.94 8.14
N MET A 149 -7.88 -6.93 8.88
CA MET A 149 -9.28 -6.49 8.93
C MET A 149 -9.82 -6.15 7.52
N ILE A 150 -9.04 -5.42 6.74
CA ILE A 150 -9.45 -4.99 5.40
C ILE A 150 -9.44 -6.18 4.43
N ALA A 151 -8.40 -7.02 4.46
CA ALA A 151 -8.30 -8.22 3.65
C ALA A 151 -9.50 -9.16 3.86
N ASN A 152 -9.93 -9.34 5.10
CA ASN A 152 -11.04 -10.21 5.48
C ASN A 152 -12.43 -9.54 5.37
N ASN A 153 -12.54 -8.32 4.88
CA ASN A 153 -13.78 -7.53 4.81
C ASN A 153 -14.44 -7.23 6.17
N GLU A 154 -13.72 -7.39 7.29
CA GLU A 154 -14.25 -7.14 8.64
C GLU A 154 -14.52 -5.66 8.88
N TYR A 155 -13.85 -4.74 8.14
CA TYR A 155 -14.14 -3.31 8.14
C TYR A 155 -15.61 -2.98 7.84
N LYS A 156 -16.33 -3.87 7.16
CA LYS A 156 -17.76 -3.69 6.86
C LYS A 156 -18.63 -3.73 8.12
N THR A 157 -18.18 -4.41 9.17
CA THR A 157 -18.86 -4.53 10.46
C THR A 157 -18.22 -3.71 11.57
N ILE A 158 -16.94 -3.37 11.45
CA ILE A 158 -16.20 -2.56 12.44
C ILE A 158 -16.39 -1.08 12.10
N LYS A 159 -17.46 -0.46 12.60
CA LYS A 159 -17.86 0.93 12.27
C LYS A 159 -17.65 1.94 13.40
N THR A 160 -17.33 1.48 14.61
CA THR A 160 -17.21 2.33 15.78
C THR A 160 -15.86 2.12 16.46
N ARG A 161 -15.43 3.11 17.24
CA ARG A 161 -14.23 2.99 18.08
C ARG A 161 -14.31 1.77 19.00
N LYS A 162 -15.47 1.52 19.61
CA LYS A 162 -15.68 0.38 20.51
C LYS A 162 -15.51 -0.98 19.76
N SER A 163 -16.05 -1.10 18.53
CA SER A 163 -15.88 -2.32 17.74
C SER A 163 -14.44 -2.53 17.31
N TRP A 164 -13.72 -1.46 16.97
CA TRP A 164 -12.30 -1.50 16.67
C TRP A 164 -11.46 -1.92 17.88
N GLU A 165 -11.66 -1.32 19.04
CA GLU A 165 -10.96 -1.69 20.28
C GLU A 165 -11.23 -3.16 20.66
N SER A 166 -12.47 -3.64 20.45
CA SER A 166 -12.83 -5.05 20.67
C SER A 166 -12.11 -5.97 19.68
N TYR A 167 -11.99 -5.58 18.42
CA TYR A 167 -11.23 -6.30 17.41
C TYR A 167 -9.74 -6.37 17.78
N GLN A 168 -9.12 -5.24 18.11
CA GLN A 168 -7.72 -5.19 18.50
C GLN A 168 -7.39 -6.07 19.71
N LYS A 169 -8.26 -6.12 20.73
CA LYS A 169 -8.07 -7.00 21.90
C LYS A 169 -8.08 -8.48 21.55
N LYS A 170 -8.78 -8.89 20.50
CA LYS A 170 -8.89 -10.28 20.05
C LYS A 170 -7.85 -10.63 18.99
N PHE A 171 -7.29 -9.62 18.35
CA PHE A 171 -6.33 -9.80 17.25
C PHE A 171 -5.06 -10.50 17.76
N LYS A 172 -4.65 -11.55 17.06
CA LYS A 172 -3.41 -12.28 17.35
C LYS A 172 -2.43 -11.97 16.24
N SER A 173 -1.46 -11.12 16.53
CA SER A 173 -0.39 -10.79 15.61
C SER A 173 0.42 -12.03 15.23
N LYS A 174 0.75 -12.15 13.95
CA LYS A 174 1.72 -13.12 13.42
C LYS A 174 3.14 -12.56 13.48
N ILE A 175 3.27 -11.25 13.66
CA ILE A 175 4.54 -10.55 13.73
C ILE A 175 5.06 -10.66 15.16
N LYS A 176 6.20 -11.34 15.29
CA LYS A 176 6.95 -11.45 16.55
C LYS A 176 7.89 -10.25 16.71
N ASP A 177 8.11 -9.83 17.96
CA ASP A 177 9.12 -8.80 18.29
C ASP A 177 10.51 -9.36 18.08
#